data_ab13f796fd82cc8f84067a132b308999
#
_entry.id   ab13f796fd82cc8f84067a132b308999
#
_cell.length_a   1.000
_cell.length_b   1.000
_cell.length_c   1.000
_cell.angle_alpha   90.00
_cell.angle_beta   90.00
_cell.angle_gamma   90.00
#
_symmetry.space_group_name_H-M   'P 1'
#
loop_
_entity.id
_entity.type
_entity.pdbx_description
1 polymer ?
#
loop_
_entity_poly.entity_id
_entity_poly.type
_entity_poly.pdbx_seq_one_letter_code
_entity_poly.pdbx_strand_id
1 'polypeptide(L)'
;AGFPFFTEFEIFDRHCSKIKNTEHKLDYVSICTPNYLHDAHIRYSLRLGADVICEKPLVLNPWNIDQLSKIEKETGHHINTILQLRLHDSIVNLKKKVDASSENKIFDVDLTYITSRGNWYYTSWKGDIHKSGGISTNIGVHFYDMLQWIFGKVTRNVVHVMSHDRCAGYLEFQKA
;
A
#
# COMPACT_ATOMS: atom_id res chain seq x y z
N ALA A 1 9.02 -32.48 -1.85
CA ALA A 1 9.25 -31.65 -3.03
C ALA A 1 9.66 -30.27 -2.54
N GLY A 2 10.85 -29.79 -2.92
CA GLY A 2 11.30 -28.45 -2.60
C GLY A 2 10.67 -27.43 -3.54
N PHE A 3 10.37 -26.22 -3.04
CA PHE A 3 9.96 -25.13 -3.89
C PHE A 3 11.18 -24.55 -4.60
N PRO A 4 11.07 -24.10 -5.88
CA PRO A 4 12.15 -23.41 -6.56
C PRO A 4 12.46 -22.09 -5.85
N PHE A 5 13.74 -21.79 -5.69
CA PHE A 5 14.24 -20.57 -5.08
C PHE A 5 15.22 -19.89 -6.05
N PHE A 6 15.09 -18.58 -6.22
CA PHE A 6 15.87 -17.78 -7.15
C PHE A 6 16.47 -16.59 -6.39
N THR A 7 17.76 -16.35 -6.58
CA THR A 7 18.49 -15.18 -6.06
C THR A 7 18.46 -14.02 -7.05
N GLU A 8 18.32 -14.34 -8.36
CA GLU A 8 18.36 -13.37 -9.43
C GLU A 8 17.00 -13.24 -10.10
N PHE A 9 16.52 -12.01 -10.28
CA PHE A 9 15.22 -11.73 -10.88
C PHE A 9 15.11 -12.27 -12.30
N GLU A 10 16.17 -12.21 -13.10
CA GLU A 10 16.17 -12.73 -14.47
C GLU A 10 15.99 -14.25 -14.54
N ILE A 11 16.54 -14.99 -13.56
CA ILE A 11 16.36 -16.44 -13.48
C ILE A 11 14.91 -16.77 -13.09
N PHE A 12 14.36 -16.01 -12.15
CA PHE A 12 12.95 -16.09 -11.78
C PHE A 12 12.04 -15.79 -12.98
N ASP A 13 12.29 -14.72 -13.72
CA ASP A 13 11.52 -14.35 -14.91
C ASP A 13 11.54 -15.45 -15.97
N ARG A 14 12.72 -16.00 -16.29
CA ARG A 14 12.85 -17.13 -17.23
C ARG A 14 12.08 -18.36 -16.76
N HIS A 15 12.08 -18.65 -15.47
CA HIS A 15 11.30 -19.75 -14.91
C HIS A 15 9.80 -19.50 -15.06
N CYS A 16 9.33 -18.33 -14.65
CA CYS A 16 7.91 -17.95 -14.76
C CYS A 16 7.44 -17.98 -16.23
N SER A 17 8.26 -17.51 -17.16
CA SER A 17 7.95 -17.52 -18.58
C SER A 17 7.77 -18.95 -19.14
N LYS A 18 8.53 -19.93 -18.62
CA LYS A 18 8.40 -21.34 -19.00
C LYS A 18 7.11 -21.97 -18.51
N ILE A 19 6.66 -21.61 -17.29
CA ILE A 19 5.49 -22.23 -16.68
C ILE A 19 4.19 -21.47 -16.97
N LYS A 20 4.24 -20.25 -17.50
CA LYS A 20 3.11 -19.35 -17.72
C LYS A 20 1.89 -19.99 -18.38
N ASN A 21 2.10 -20.89 -19.34
CA ASN A 21 1.03 -21.54 -20.11
C ASN A 21 0.88 -23.02 -19.75
N THR A 22 1.30 -23.43 -18.57
CA THR A 22 1.19 -24.81 -18.08
C THR A 22 0.24 -24.90 -16.88
N GLU A 23 -0.03 -26.09 -16.40
CA GLU A 23 -0.76 -26.34 -15.16
C GLU A 23 -0.05 -25.80 -13.91
N HIS A 24 1.24 -25.45 -14.02
CA HIS A 24 2.06 -24.87 -12.95
C HIS A 24 2.16 -23.33 -13.02
N LYS A 25 1.33 -22.67 -13.83
CA LYS A 25 1.29 -21.20 -13.88
C LYS A 25 1.06 -20.61 -12.49
N LEU A 26 1.53 -19.39 -12.31
CA LEU A 26 1.26 -18.65 -11.08
C LEU A 26 -0.12 -17.99 -11.17
N ASP A 27 -0.99 -18.26 -10.19
CA ASP A 27 -2.27 -17.58 -10.05
C ASP A 27 -2.11 -16.29 -9.24
N TYR A 28 -1.19 -16.26 -8.28
CA TYR A 28 -0.90 -15.12 -7.41
C TYR A 28 0.59 -14.85 -7.28
N VAL A 29 0.96 -13.56 -7.20
CA VAL A 29 2.31 -13.12 -6.84
C VAL A 29 2.23 -12.20 -5.63
N SER A 30 2.90 -12.61 -4.53
CA SER A 30 3.05 -11.77 -3.34
C SER A 30 4.31 -10.92 -3.47
N ILE A 31 4.14 -9.59 -3.38
CA ILE A 31 5.21 -8.60 -3.54
C ILE A 31 5.53 -7.99 -2.16
N CYS A 32 6.69 -8.37 -1.61
CA CYS A 32 7.21 -7.91 -0.32
C CYS A 32 8.57 -7.21 -0.48
N THR A 33 8.84 -6.67 -1.65
CA THR A 33 10.08 -5.98 -1.99
C THR A 33 10.13 -4.56 -1.42
N PRO A 34 11.24 -3.82 -1.55
CA PRO A 34 11.28 -2.40 -1.23
C PRO A 34 10.27 -1.58 -2.03
N ASN A 35 9.69 -0.54 -1.40
CA ASN A 35 8.57 0.24 -1.94
C ASN A 35 8.77 0.73 -3.39
N TYR A 36 9.98 1.19 -3.73
CA TYR A 36 10.29 1.72 -5.07
C TYR A 36 10.28 0.67 -6.19
N LEU A 37 10.26 -0.62 -5.84
CA LEU A 37 10.19 -1.73 -6.79
C LEU A 37 8.76 -2.22 -7.02
N HIS A 38 7.79 -1.84 -6.18
CA HIS A 38 6.44 -2.36 -6.24
C HIS A 38 5.80 -2.16 -7.62
N ASP A 39 5.83 -0.95 -8.18
CA ASP A 39 5.21 -0.66 -9.48
C ASP A 39 5.74 -1.58 -10.58
N ALA A 40 7.06 -1.77 -10.67
CA ALA A 40 7.67 -2.63 -11.67
C ALA A 40 7.28 -4.11 -11.50
N HIS A 41 7.30 -4.60 -10.26
CA HIS A 41 6.94 -5.98 -9.95
C HIS A 41 5.44 -6.26 -10.15
N ILE A 42 4.57 -5.29 -9.84
CA ILE A 42 3.13 -5.38 -10.12
C ILE A 42 2.89 -5.51 -11.62
N ARG A 43 3.48 -4.61 -12.43
CA ARG A 43 3.36 -4.66 -13.89
C ARG A 43 3.83 -5.97 -14.47
N TYR A 44 4.95 -6.47 -13.96
CA TYR A 44 5.48 -7.78 -14.36
C TYR A 44 4.48 -8.89 -14.05
N SER A 45 3.96 -8.94 -12.83
CA SER A 45 3.05 -10.01 -12.37
C SER A 45 1.73 -10.04 -13.16
N LEU A 46 1.12 -8.87 -13.38
CA LEU A 46 -0.10 -8.77 -14.20
C LEU A 46 0.11 -9.25 -15.63
N ARG A 47 1.23 -8.86 -16.25
CA ARG A 47 1.58 -9.29 -17.62
C ARG A 47 1.99 -10.77 -17.68
N LEU A 48 2.45 -11.32 -16.59
CA LEU A 48 2.70 -12.76 -16.45
C LEU A 48 1.39 -13.56 -16.45
N GLY A 49 0.27 -12.94 -16.07
CA GLY A 49 -1.05 -13.55 -15.96
C GLY A 49 -1.36 -14.01 -14.54
N ALA A 50 -0.91 -13.26 -13.54
CA ALA A 50 -1.15 -13.55 -12.12
C ALA A 50 -1.78 -12.35 -11.42
N ASP A 51 -2.67 -12.62 -10.48
CA ASP A 51 -3.15 -11.62 -9.54
C ASP A 51 -2.05 -11.22 -8.55
N VAL A 52 -2.12 -9.99 -8.05
CA VAL A 52 -1.08 -9.42 -7.20
C VAL A 52 -1.59 -9.21 -5.77
N ILE A 53 -0.75 -9.60 -4.81
CA ILE A 53 -0.88 -9.23 -3.39
C ILE A 53 0.36 -8.41 -3.05
N CYS A 54 0.22 -7.09 -2.92
CA CYS A 54 1.35 -6.18 -2.73
C CYS A 54 1.35 -5.56 -1.34
N GLU A 55 2.54 -5.54 -0.72
CA GLU A 55 2.76 -4.75 0.49
C GLU A 55 2.55 -3.26 0.23
N LYS A 56 2.21 -2.58 1.29
CA LYS A 56 2.04 -1.12 1.28
C LYS A 56 3.39 -0.37 1.32
N PRO A 57 3.48 0.84 0.81
CA PRO A 57 2.50 1.51 -0.06
C PRO A 57 2.46 0.85 -1.42
N LEU A 58 1.31 0.85 -2.07
CA LEU A 58 1.17 0.23 -3.39
C LEU A 58 2.16 0.83 -4.39
N VAL A 59 2.27 2.15 -4.40
CA VAL A 59 3.20 2.91 -5.24
C VAL A 59 3.73 4.12 -4.47
N LEU A 60 4.83 4.72 -4.94
CA LEU A 60 5.36 5.97 -4.41
C LEU A 60 4.78 7.20 -5.13
N ASN A 61 4.40 7.05 -6.40
CA ASN A 61 3.81 8.11 -7.21
C ASN A 61 2.35 7.78 -7.52
N PRO A 62 1.38 8.60 -7.10
CA PRO A 62 -0.05 8.37 -7.36
C PRO A 62 -0.40 8.21 -8.85
N TRP A 63 0.32 8.85 -9.76
CA TRP A 63 0.14 8.68 -11.20
C TRP A 63 0.29 7.22 -11.66
N ASN A 64 1.12 6.45 -10.98
CA ASN A 64 1.29 5.02 -11.29
C ASN A 64 0.01 4.21 -11.06
N ILE A 65 -0.87 4.64 -10.14
CA ILE A 65 -2.17 3.98 -9.88
C ILE A 65 -3.02 3.97 -11.15
N ASP A 66 -3.10 5.09 -11.86
CA ASP A 66 -3.87 5.20 -13.11
C ASP A 66 -3.30 4.27 -14.19
N GLN A 67 -1.97 4.14 -14.25
CA GLN A 67 -1.32 3.25 -15.20
C GLN A 67 -1.52 1.77 -14.83
N LEU A 68 -1.44 1.43 -13.55
CA LEU A 68 -1.70 0.08 -13.07
C LEU A 68 -3.16 -0.33 -13.32
N SER A 69 -4.11 0.59 -13.08
CA SER A 69 -5.53 0.34 -13.38
C SER A 69 -5.81 0.06 -14.87
N LYS A 70 -5.03 0.66 -15.78
CA LYS A 70 -5.12 0.31 -17.21
C LYS A 70 -4.65 -1.11 -17.46
N ILE A 71 -3.52 -1.51 -16.86
CA ILE A 71 -2.98 -2.87 -17.02
C ILE A 71 -3.92 -3.92 -16.41
N GLU A 72 -4.54 -3.64 -15.26
CA GLU A 72 -5.59 -4.52 -14.70
C GLU A 72 -6.70 -4.79 -15.72
N LYS A 73 -7.21 -3.71 -16.36
CA LYS A 73 -8.26 -3.82 -17.37
C LYS A 73 -7.80 -4.58 -18.63
N GLU A 74 -6.55 -4.38 -19.05
CA GLU A 74 -5.97 -5.04 -20.22
C GLU A 74 -5.72 -6.53 -19.98
N THR A 75 -5.28 -6.89 -18.76
CA THR A 75 -4.91 -8.26 -18.44
C THR A 75 -6.03 -9.09 -17.84
N GLY A 76 -7.04 -8.42 -17.25
CA GLY A 76 -8.12 -9.07 -16.49
C GLY A 76 -7.68 -9.60 -15.11
N HIS A 77 -6.47 -9.25 -14.66
CA HIS A 77 -5.93 -9.60 -13.35
C HIS A 77 -6.02 -8.45 -12.37
N HIS A 78 -5.99 -8.73 -11.06
CA HIS A 78 -6.28 -7.78 -10.01
C HIS A 78 -5.09 -7.50 -9.09
N ILE A 79 -5.07 -6.28 -8.53
CA ILE A 79 -4.09 -5.85 -7.54
C ILE A 79 -4.77 -5.71 -6.18
N ASN A 80 -4.24 -6.39 -5.18
CA ASN A 80 -4.68 -6.30 -3.79
C ASN A 80 -3.54 -5.71 -2.94
N THR A 81 -3.84 -4.68 -2.17
CA THR A 81 -2.87 -4.04 -1.25
C THR A 81 -3.14 -4.42 0.18
N ILE A 82 -2.09 -4.69 0.94
CA ILE A 82 -2.18 -5.05 2.36
C ILE A 82 -2.34 -3.78 3.20
N LEU A 83 -3.55 -3.53 3.71
CA LEU A 83 -3.91 -2.41 4.58
C LEU A 83 -4.59 -2.95 5.85
N GLN A 84 -3.82 -3.64 6.68
CA GLN A 84 -4.29 -4.49 7.77
C GLN A 84 -5.00 -3.75 8.92
N LEU A 85 -4.85 -2.42 9.08
CA LEU A 85 -5.53 -1.70 10.16
C LEU A 85 -7.06 -1.83 10.08
N ARG A 86 -7.62 -1.95 8.89
CA ARG A 86 -9.07 -2.18 8.71
C ARG A 86 -9.57 -3.48 9.35
N LEU A 87 -8.68 -4.44 9.59
CA LEU A 87 -9.02 -5.74 10.18
C LEU A 87 -8.88 -5.78 11.71
N HIS A 88 -8.33 -4.72 12.31
CA HIS A 88 -8.16 -4.66 13.76
C HIS A 88 -9.52 -4.44 14.46
N ASP A 89 -9.85 -5.29 15.43
CA ASP A 89 -11.16 -5.29 16.09
C ASP A 89 -11.60 -3.91 16.62
N SER A 90 -10.69 -3.16 17.24
CA SER A 90 -10.99 -1.81 17.74
C SER A 90 -11.31 -0.84 16.61
N ILE A 91 -10.67 -0.96 15.45
CA ILE A 91 -10.94 -0.13 14.28
C ILE A 91 -12.28 -0.53 13.62
N VAL A 92 -12.55 -1.82 13.50
CA VAL A 92 -13.88 -2.32 13.05
C VAL A 92 -14.99 -1.81 13.96
N ASN A 93 -14.79 -1.87 15.28
CA ASN A 93 -15.78 -1.40 16.25
C ASN A 93 -15.94 0.14 16.21
N LEU A 94 -14.87 0.89 16.01
CA LEU A 94 -14.93 2.34 15.82
C LEU A 94 -15.73 2.69 14.55
N LYS A 95 -15.45 2.02 13.44
CA LYS A 95 -16.20 2.17 12.19
C LYS A 95 -17.69 1.95 12.40
N LYS A 96 -18.09 0.85 13.06
CA LYS A 96 -19.50 0.56 13.37
C LYS A 96 -20.17 1.68 14.19
N LYS A 97 -19.44 2.25 15.17
CA LYS A 97 -19.96 3.38 15.99
C LYS A 97 -20.17 4.64 15.14
N VAL A 98 -19.24 4.93 14.24
CA VAL A 98 -19.36 6.09 13.34
C VAL A 98 -20.50 5.89 12.35
N ASP A 99 -20.65 4.68 11.78
CA ASP A 99 -21.73 4.37 10.84
C ASP A 99 -23.11 4.42 11.50
N ALA A 100 -23.21 4.03 12.77
CA ALA A 100 -24.44 4.11 13.55
C ALA A 100 -24.80 5.53 14.04
N SER A 101 -23.91 6.52 13.87
CA SER A 101 -24.18 7.91 14.22
C SER A 101 -25.08 8.60 13.20
N SER A 102 -25.70 9.72 13.59
CA SER A 102 -26.49 10.54 12.65
C SER A 102 -25.64 11.01 11.47
N GLU A 103 -26.26 11.16 10.29
CA GLU A 103 -25.57 11.59 9.06
C GLU A 103 -24.89 12.96 9.21
N ASN A 104 -25.48 13.85 9.99
CA ASN A 104 -24.97 15.21 10.21
C ASN A 104 -23.92 15.31 11.34
N LYS A 105 -23.55 14.19 11.95
CA LYS A 105 -22.56 14.21 13.02
C LYS A 105 -21.15 14.31 12.42
N ILE A 106 -20.43 15.36 12.81
CA ILE A 106 -19.01 15.57 12.51
C ILE A 106 -18.20 15.19 13.76
N PHE A 107 -17.06 14.57 13.55
CA PHE A 107 -16.16 14.11 14.59
C PHE A 107 -14.87 14.91 14.54
N ASP A 108 -14.41 15.36 15.71
CA ASP A 108 -13.03 15.87 15.88
C ASP A 108 -12.11 14.69 16.20
N VAL A 109 -11.01 14.58 15.48
CA VAL A 109 -10.08 13.46 15.58
C VAL A 109 -8.65 13.95 15.70
N ASP A 110 -8.01 13.64 16.82
CA ASP A 110 -6.57 13.81 17.00
C ASP A 110 -5.87 12.46 16.84
N LEU A 111 -4.98 12.36 15.84
CA LEU A 111 -4.19 11.18 15.60
C LEU A 111 -2.70 11.51 15.74
N THR A 112 -2.05 10.88 16.68
CA THR A 112 -0.59 11.01 16.88
C THR A 112 0.03 9.62 16.84
N TYR A 113 1.07 9.47 16.02
CA TYR A 113 1.87 8.25 15.95
C TYR A 113 3.36 8.59 16.10
N ILE A 114 3.96 8.08 17.15
CA ILE A 114 5.38 8.27 17.46
C ILE A 114 6.05 6.90 17.55
N THR A 115 7.13 6.72 16.83
CA THR A 115 7.92 5.48 16.87
C THR A 115 9.40 5.79 16.78
N SER A 116 10.20 5.11 17.59
CA SER A 116 11.66 5.16 17.46
C SER A 116 12.15 4.27 16.34
N ARG A 117 13.25 4.65 15.71
CA ARG A 117 13.95 3.86 14.70
C ARG A 117 15.42 3.74 15.06
N GLY A 118 15.96 2.53 14.97
CA GLY A 118 17.39 2.30 15.10
C GLY A 118 18.16 2.80 13.87
N ASN A 119 19.48 2.93 14.01
CA ASN A 119 20.38 3.41 12.94
C ASN A 119 20.23 2.62 11.63
N TRP A 120 19.91 1.33 11.72
CA TRP A 120 19.66 0.47 10.55
C TRP A 120 18.57 1.02 9.62
N TYR A 121 17.58 1.73 10.16
CA TYR A 121 16.51 2.32 9.36
C TYR A 121 17.07 3.37 8.39
N TYR A 122 17.92 4.26 8.89
CA TYR A 122 18.49 5.37 8.12
C TYR A 122 19.58 4.93 7.13
N THR A 123 20.23 3.80 7.39
CA THR A 123 21.23 3.20 6.49
C THR A 123 20.64 2.26 5.45
N SER A 124 19.35 1.91 5.58
CA SER A 124 18.62 1.08 4.62
C SER A 124 17.84 1.94 3.61
N TRP A 125 17.24 1.28 2.62
CA TRP A 125 16.34 1.93 1.65
C TRP A 125 15.17 2.65 2.32
N LYS A 126 14.80 2.29 3.55
CA LYS A 126 13.69 2.90 4.31
C LYS A 126 13.99 4.34 4.74
N GLY A 127 15.24 4.68 4.96
CA GLY A 127 15.68 6.04 5.27
C GLY A 127 15.80 6.96 4.04
N ASP A 128 15.84 6.39 2.85
CA ASP A 128 15.90 7.14 1.59
C ASP A 128 14.47 7.51 1.15
N ILE A 129 14.15 8.82 1.11
CA ILE A 129 12.82 9.31 0.74
C ILE A 129 12.42 8.93 -0.68
N HIS A 130 13.37 8.82 -1.62
CA HIS A 130 13.11 8.45 -3.00
C HIS A 130 12.76 6.96 -3.14
N LYS A 131 13.18 6.13 -2.18
CA LYS A 131 12.93 4.68 -2.17
C LYS A 131 11.78 4.28 -1.28
N SER A 132 11.56 5.00 -0.19
CA SER A 132 10.50 4.69 0.80
C SER A 132 9.25 5.54 0.64
N GLY A 133 9.37 6.73 0.07
CA GLY A 133 8.34 7.76 0.07
C GLY A 133 8.28 8.59 1.37
N GLY A 134 9.25 8.41 2.28
CA GLY A 134 9.28 9.05 3.60
C GLY A 134 8.24 8.49 4.56
N ILE A 135 8.18 9.08 5.77
CA ILE A 135 7.30 8.59 6.86
C ILE A 135 5.82 8.68 6.46
N SER A 136 5.42 9.74 5.76
CA SER A 136 4.04 9.97 5.33
C SER A 136 3.53 8.85 4.43
N THR A 137 4.32 8.42 3.47
CA THR A 137 3.93 7.35 2.54
C THR A 137 4.15 5.97 3.17
N ASN A 138 5.31 5.74 3.78
CA ASN A 138 5.67 4.41 4.27
C ASN A 138 4.87 3.98 5.52
N ILE A 139 4.52 4.92 6.39
CA ILE A 139 3.75 4.68 7.62
C ILE A 139 2.38 5.33 7.56
N GLY A 140 2.32 6.60 7.14
CA GLY A 140 1.09 7.38 7.11
C GLY A 140 -0.01 6.75 6.27
N VAL A 141 0.33 6.00 5.22
CA VAL A 141 -0.65 5.31 4.37
C VAL A 141 -1.63 4.44 5.16
N HIS A 142 -1.19 3.78 6.21
CA HIS A 142 -2.07 2.98 7.07
C HIS A 142 -3.13 3.83 7.76
N PHE A 143 -2.73 5.00 8.26
CA PHE A 143 -3.63 5.90 8.99
C PHE A 143 -4.55 6.65 8.02
N TYR A 144 -4.03 7.10 6.89
CA TYR A 144 -4.86 7.76 5.86
C TYR A 144 -5.93 6.82 5.32
N ASP A 145 -5.57 5.57 5.07
CA ASP A 145 -6.52 4.55 4.64
C ASP A 145 -7.57 4.25 5.70
N MET A 146 -7.14 4.06 6.95
CA MET A 146 -8.02 3.84 8.09
C MET A 146 -9.00 4.99 8.29
N LEU A 147 -8.52 6.23 8.28
CA LEU A 147 -9.36 7.42 8.47
C LEU A 147 -10.38 7.58 7.34
N GLN A 148 -9.96 7.39 6.08
CA GLN A 148 -10.89 7.43 4.95
C GLN A 148 -11.94 6.32 5.02
N TRP A 149 -11.56 5.13 5.46
CA TRP A 149 -12.50 4.03 5.62
C TRP A 149 -13.53 4.30 6.72
N ILE A 150 -13.14 4.98 7.81
CA ILE A 150 -14.03 5.28 8.94
C ILE A 150 -14.91 6.52 8.64
N PHE A 151 -14.31 7.62 8.16
CA PHE A 151 -14.94 8.94 8.11
C PHE A 151 -15.35 9.38 6.68
N GLY A 152 -15.08 8.57 5.68
CA GLY A 152 -15.39 8.87 4.28
C GLY A 152 -14.27 9.58 3.54
N LYS A 153 -14.59 10.12 2.37
CA LYS A 153 -13.59 10.75 1.50
C LYS A 153 -12.99 12.01 2.12
N VAL A 154 -11.71 12.23 1.86
CA VAL A 154 -11.04 13.51 2.16
C VAL A 154 -11.63 14.60 1.29
N THR A 155 -12.08 15.68 1.89
CA THR A 155 -12.64 16.88 1.23
C THR A 155 -11.64 18.01 1.15
N ARG A 156 -10.73 18.10 2.14
CA ARG A 156 -9.64 19.07 2.17
C ARG A 156 -8.42 18.50 2.87
N ASN A 157 -7.23 18.92 2.44
CA ASN A 157 -5.99 18.62 3.14
C ASN A 157 -5.09 19.86 3.25
N VAL A 158 -4.37 19.96 4.37
CA VAL A 158 -3.34 20.97 4.57
C VAL A 158 -2.13 20.30 5.20
N VAL A 159 -0.98 20.40 4.55
CA VAL A 159 0.28 19.87 5.07
C VAL A 159 1.03 21.00 5.76
N HIS A 160 1.29 20.87 7.05
CA HIS A 160 2.06 21.83 7.82
C HIS A 160 3.54 21.47 7.89
N VAL A 161 3.85 20.17 8.03
CA VAL A 161 5.22 19.64 8.07
C VAL A 161 5.28 18.39 7.21
N MET A 162 6.32 18.32 6.37
CA MET A 162 6.62 17.11 5.60
C MET A 162 8.14 16.97 5.44
N SER A 163 8.70 15.95 6.05
CA SER A 163 10.10 15.57 5.94
C SER A 163 10.23 14.04 5.86
N HIS A 164 11.45 13.54 5.77
CA HIS A 164 11.70 12.09 5.70
C HIS A 164 11.24 11.34 6.97
N ASP A 165 11.24 12.03 8.14
CA ASP A 165 10.99 11.47 9.46
C ASP A 165 9.78 12.08 10.19
N ARG A 166 9.17 13.14 9.66
CA ARG A 166 8.04 13.85 10.27
C ARG A 166 7.01 14.24 9.24
N CYS A 167 5.74 14.07 9.61
CA CYS A 167 4.62 14.59 8.87
C CYS A 167 3.55 15.08 9.85
N ALA A 168 3.04 16.29 9.62
CA ALA A 168 1.92 16.84 10.37
C ALA A 168 1.04 17.65 9.41
N GLY A 169 -0.26 17.62 9.64
CA GLY A 169 -1.20 18.31 8.80
C GLY A 169 -2.61 18.16 9.32
N TYR A 170 -3.54 18.67 8.54
CA TYR A 170 -4.97 18.64 8.80
C TYR A 170 -5.70 18.04 7.61
N LEU A 171 -6.66 17.17 7.90
CA LEU A 171 -7.52 16.52 6.91
C LEU A 171 -8.98 16.75 7.30
N GLU A 172 -9.79 17.19 6.34
CA GLU A 172 -11.24 17.18 6.47
C GLU A 172 -11.79 15.97 5.71
N PHE A 173 -12.71 15.29 6.34
CA PHE A 173 -13.43 14.15 5.76
C PHE A 173 -14.92 14.47 5.70
N GLN A 174 -15.70 13.59 5.07
CA GLN A 174 -17.16 13.71 5.01
C GLN A 174 -17.81 13.72 6.40
N LYS A 175 -17.21 13.03 7.39
CA LYS A 175 -17.69 12.91 8.77
C LYS A 175 -16.67 13.36 9.84
N ALA A 176 -15.53 13.96 9.47
CA ALA A 176 -14.54 14.47 10.43
C ALA A 176 -13.76 15.66 9.85
#